data_70ca7ad1d82a24883f0c2c9d0c57a6e3
#
_entry.id   70ca7ad1d82a24883f0c2c9d0c57a6e3
#
_cell.length_a   1.000
_cell.length_b   1.000
_cell.length_c   1.000
_cell.angle_alpha   90.00
_cell.angle_beta   90.00
_cell.angle_gamma   90.00
#
_symmetry.space_group_name_H-M   'P 1'
#
loop_
_entity.id
_entity.type
_entity.pdbx_description
1 polymer ?
#
loop_
_entity_poly.entity_id
_entity_poly.type
_entity_poly.pdbx_seq_one_letter_code
_entity_poly.pdbx_strand_id
1 'polypeptide(L)'
;MADFNQILTPGDVEKGIVNVVVEIPQGSSHKIEWNRELAVMQLDRVEPAIFAKPTNYGFIPQTLDEDGDELDALIITDDPLTTGIFMEAKVIGVLEFVDDNEVDDKVIVVPADDRNTGNAINSLEDLPPQLLKQIEHHFNHYKDLKKPGSTVVKGFGDVERAKQIIRESITRWNEK
;
A
#
# COMPACT_ATOMS: atom_id res chain seq x y z
N MET A 1 -8.43 -12.82 15.89
CA MET A 1 -8.12 -12.81 14.43
C MET A 1 -6.78 -13.51 14.28
N ALA A 2 -6.47 -14.08 13.13
CA ALA A 2 -5.16 -14.72 12.96
C ALA A 2 -4.06 -13.66 12.77
N ASP A 3 -2.84 -14.00 13.15
CA ASP A 3 -1.66 -13.20 12.84
C ASP A 3 -1.34 -13.36 11.35
N PHE A 4 -1.51 -12.31 10.56
CA PHE A 4 -1.32 -12.36 9.11
C PHE A 4 0.12 -12.75 8.73
N ASN A 5 1.12 -12.34 9.48
CA ASN A 5 2.52 -12.71 9.25
C ASN A 5 2.83 -14.18 9.54
N GLN A 6 1.99 -14.87 10.31
CA GLN A 6 2.14 -16.30 10.57
C GLN A 6 1.43 -17.17 9.53
N ILE A 7 0.38 -16.66 8.89
CA ILE A 7 -0.46 -17.45 8.00
C ILE A 7 -0.31 -17.12 6.51
N LEU A 8 0.21 -15.94 6.19
CA LEU A 8 0.42 -15.49 4.81
C LEU A 8 1.91 -15.30 4.54
N THR A 9 2.33 -15.63 3.33
CA THR A 9 3.63 -15.27 2.77
C THR A 9 3.54 -13.96 1.99
N PRO A 10 4.65 -13.33 1.59
CA PRO A 10 4.61 -12.16 0.71
C PRO A 10 4.03 -12.45 -0.68
N GLY A 11 3.94 -13.71 -1.09
CA GLY A 11 3.53 -14.13 -2.42
C GLY A 11 4.70 -14.55 -3.32
N ASP A 12 4.47 -14.61 -4.63
CA ASP A 12 5.49 -14.94 -5.65
C ASP A 12 6.00 -13.65 -6.32
N VAL A 13 6.94 -12.98 -5.66
CA VAL A 13 7.47 -11.66 -6.10
C VAL A 13 8.10 -11.75 -7.49
N GLU A 14 8.72 -12.88 -7.84
CA GLU A 14 9.36 -13.05 -9.15
C GLU A 14 8.33 -13.03 -10.28
N LYS A 15 7.14 -13.58 -10.04
CA LYS A 15 6.01 -13.47 -10.97
C LYS A 15 5.28 -12.13 -10.89
N GLY A 16 5.65 -11.25 -9.96
CA GLY A 16 4.95 -9.99 -9.72
C GLY A 16 3.59 -10.17 -9.05
N ILE A 17 3.40 -11.26 -8.29
CA ILE A 17 2.18 -11.54 -7.53
C ILE A 17 2.52 -11.51 -6.04
N VAL A 18 1.80 -10.70 -5.29
CA VAL A 18 1.98 -10.53 -3.84
C VAL A 18 0.66 -10.77 -3.11
N ASN A 19 0.75 -11.19 -1.85
CA ASN A 19 -0.38 -11.17 -0.94
C ASN A 19 -0.51 -9.80 -0.30
N VAL A 20 -1.71 -9.26 -0.25
CA VAL A 20 -1.99 -7.96 0.37
C VAL A 20 -3.17 -8.08 1.33
N VAL A 21 -3.03 -7.51 2.51
CA VAL A 21 -4.12 -7.37 3.49
C VAL A 21 -4.66 -5.94 3.43
N VAL A 22 -5.97 -5.79 3.30
CA VAL A 22 -6.62 -4.48 3.22
C VAL A 22 -6.82 -3.90 4.62
N GLU A 23 -6.38 -2.67 4.83
CA GLU A 23 -6.60 -1.92 6.07
C GLU A 23 -7.63 -0.82 5.88
N ILE A 24 -7.45 0.03 4.87
CA ILE A 24 -8.27 1.22 4.67
C ILE A 24 -8.97 1.16 3.30
N PRO A 25 -10.31 1.15 3.28
CA PRO A 25 -11.07 1.26 2.03
C PRO A 25 -10.82 2.59 1.30
N GLN A 26 -10.85 2.56 -0.01
CA GLN A 26 -10.89 3.78 -0.84
C GLN A 26 -12.02 4.71 -0.40
N GLY A 27 -11.75 6.01 -0.36
CA GLY A 27 -12.71 7.03 0.07
C GLY A 27 -12.88 7.15 1.58
N SER A 28 -12.22 6.31 2.38
CA SER A 28 -12.25 6.40 3.84
C SER A 28 -11.25 7.43 4.38
N SER A 29 -11.67 8.19 5.38
CA SER A 29 -10.82 9.05 6.22
C SER A 29 -10.43 8.38 7.54
N HIS A 30 -10.84 7.13 7.77
CA HIS A 30 -10.45 6.38 8.96
C HIS A 30 -9.08 5.73 8.74
N LYS A 31 -8.08 6.08 9.55
CA LYS A 31 -6.81 5.37 9.58
C LYS A 31 -7.00 4.10 10.41
N ILE A 32 -7.16 3.00 9.72
CA ILE A 32 -7.25 1.67 10.31
C ILE A 32 -5.92 0.97 10.05
N GLU A 33 -5.36 0.37 11.08
CA GLU A 33 -4.10 -0.36 11.03
C GLU A 33 -4.26 -1.75 11.67
N TRP A 34 -3.51 -2.71 11.18
CA TRP A 34 -3.42 -4.00 11.83
C TRP A 34 -2.49 -3.92 13.05
N ASN A 35 -3.07 -4.10 14.23
CA ASN A 35 -2.32 -4.19 15.47
C ASN A 35 -1.76 -5.61 15.61
N ARG A 36 -0.45 -5.79 15.40
CA ARG A 36 0.24 -7.09 15.45
C ARG A 36 0.17 -7.74 16.84
N GLU A 37 0.30 -6.97 17.91
CA GLU A 37 0.31 -7.49 19.27
C GLU A 37 -1.05 -8.06 19.67
N LEU A 38 -2.12 -7.38 19.25
CA LEU A 38 -3.50 -7.78 19.57
C LEU A 38 -4.13 -8.67 18.49
N ALA A 39 -3.49 -8.79 17.33
CA ALA A 39 -4.00 -9.50 16.13
C ALA A 39 -5.42 -9.04 15.73
N VAL A 40 -5.66 -7.73 15.74
CA VAL A 40 -6.94 -7.09 15.37
C VAL A 40 -6.71 -5.86 14.49
N MET A 41 -7.72 -5.50 13.69
CA MET A 41 -7.77 -4.20 13.05
C MET A 41 -8.15 -3.15 14.09
N GLN A 42 -7.38 -2.07 14.16
CA GLN A 42 -7.55 -0.98 15.10
C GLN A 42 -7.79 0.32 14.37
N LEU A 43 -8.78 1.10 14.81
CA LEU A 43 -8.90 2.50 14.41
C LEU A 43 -7.85 3.31 15.17
N ASP A 44 -6.77 3.72 14.48
CA ASP A 44 -5.75 4.60 15.04
C ASP A 44 -6.32 6.04 15.20
N ARG A 45 -6.84 6.60 14.11
CA ARG A 45 -7.44 7.93 14.12
C ARG A 45 -8.42 8.16 12.98
N VAL A 46 -9.19 9.25 13.10
CA VAL A 46 -10.03 9.77 12.02
C VAL A 46 -9.36 11.04 11.47
N GLU A 47 -9.08 11.02 10.18
CA GLU A 47 -8.52 12.17 9.47
C GLU A 47 -9.64 13.11 8.98
N PRO A 48 -9.34 14.39 8.71
CA PRO A 48 -10.28 15.26 7.99
C PRO A 48 -10.69 14.63 6.64
N ALA A 49 -11.97 14.81 6.27
CA ALA A 49 -12.54 14.19 5.06
C ALA A 49 -11.76 14.52 3.76
N ILE A 50 -11.13 15.70 3.69
CA ILE A 50 -10.28 16.08 2.53
C ILE A 50 -9.06 15.19 2.36
N PHE A 51 -8.68 14.41 3.38
CA PHE A 51 -7.59 13.44 3.35
C PHE A 51 -8.07 12.00 3.24
N ALA A 52 -9.30 11.78 2.80
CA ALA A 52 -9.79 10.46 2.44
C ALA A 52 -8.85 9.80 1.42
N LYS A 53 -8.59 8.50 1.59
CA LYS A 53 -7.65 7.76 0.75
C LYS A 53 -8.11 7.72 -0.71
N PRO A 54 -7.25 8.07 -1.69
CA PRO A 54 -7.62 8.02 -3.11
C PRO A 54 -7.73 6.59 -3.66
N THR A 55 -7.13 5.62 -2.97
CA THR A 55 -7.13 4.19 -3.30
C THR A 55 -7.42 3.38 -2.05
N ASN A 56 -7.71 2.08 -2.19
CA ASN A 56 -7.61 1.20 -1.05
C ASN A 56 -6.15 1.12 -0.58
N TYR A 57 -5.96 0.85 0.70
CA TYR A 57 -4.66 0.84 1.35
C TYR A 57 -4.51 -0.41 2.20
N GLY A 58 -3.32 -0.96 2.27
CA GLY A 58 -3.03 -2.12 3.07
C GLY A 58 -1.54 -2.42 3.10
N PHE A 59 -1.16 -3.64 3.43
CA PHE A 59 0.22 -4.04 3.59
C PHE A 59 0.51 -5.42 2.99
N ILE A 60 1.78 -5.70 2.74
CA ILE A 60 2.29 -7.00 2.28
C ILE A 60 2.82 -7.76 3.50
N PRO A 61 2.27 -8.96 3.83
CA PRO A 61 2.74 -9.75 4.98
C PRO A 61 4.20 -10.18 4.85
N GLN A 62 4.87 -10.42 6.00
CA GLN A 62 6.26 -10.85 6.08
C GLN A 62 7.24 -9.94 5.32
N THR A 63 6.97 -8.65 5.34
CA THR A 63 7.87 -7.58 4.89
C THR A 63 8.18 -6.66 6.07
N LEU A 64 9.28 -5.93 5.99
CA LEU A 64 9.65 -4.90 6.96
C LEU A 64 10.19 -3.70 6.20
N ASP A 65 9.52 -2.56 6.31
CA ASP A 65 10.01 -1.31 5.76
C ASP A 65 10.95 -0.60 6.73
N GLU A 66 11.53 0.51 6.32
CA GLU A 66 12.55 1.22 7.10
C GLU A 66 11.98 1.88 8.37
N ASP A 67 10.68 2.19 8.39
CA ASP A 67 9.96 2.70 9.56
C ASP A 67 9.64 1.61 10.61
N GLY A 68 9.86 0.33 10.30
CA GLY A 68 9.65 -0.82 11.19
C GLY A 68 8.29 -1.49 11.08
N ASP A 69 7.45 -1.05 10.17
CA ASP A 69 6.17 -1.67 9.84
C ASP A 69 6.24 -2.53 8.56
N GLU A 70 5.19 -3.26 8.25
CA GLU A 70 5.08 -3.97 6.98
C GLU A 70 5.06 -3.00 5.80
N LEU A 71 5.62 -3.41 4.67
CA LEU A 71 5.63 -2.61 3.44
C LEU A 71 4.20 -2.35 2.95
N ASP A 72 3.88 -1.09 2.78
CA ASP A 72 2.56 -0.60 2.38
C ASP A 72 2.21 -0.90 0.92
N ALA A 73 0.92 -1.07 0.67
CA ALA A 73 0.36 -1.27 -0.66
C ALA A 73 -0.81 -0.33 -0.95
N LEU A 74 -0.78 0.32 -2.12
CA LEU A 74 -1.90 1.04 -2.71
C LEU A 74 -2.62 0.09 -3.68
N ILE A 75 -3.89 -0.18 -3.41
CA ILE A 75 -4.66 -1.18 -4.15
C ILE A 75 -5.66 -0.47 -5.04
N ILE A 76 -5.50 -0.61 -6.35
CA ILE A 76 -6.35 0.01 -7.35
C ILE A 76 -7.50 -0.93 -7.71
N THR A 77 -8.72 -0.47 -7.44
CA THR A 77 -9.98 -1.12 -7.81
C THR A 77 -11.02 -0.06 -8.13
N ASP A 78 -12.11 -0.43 -8.80
CA ASP A 78 -13.21 0.50 -9.07
C ASP A 78 -14.00 0.82 -7.80
N ASP A 79 -14.15 -0.16 -6.89
CA ASP A 79 -14.95 -0.03 -5.67
C ASP A 79 -14.09 -0.15 -4.40
N PRO A 80 -14.55 0.42 -3.26
CA PRO A 80 -13.91 0.22 -1.97
C PRO A 80 -13.90 -1.25 -1.55
N LEU A 81 -12.74 -1.73 -1.08
CA LEU A 81 -12.58 -3.06 -0.52
C LEU A 81 -12.91 -3.08 0.98
N THR A 82 -13.19 -4.26 1.52
CA THR A 82 -13.49 -4.44 2.94
C THR A 82 -12.22 -4.57 3.77
N THR A 83 -12.11 -3.85 4.87
CA THR A 83 -11.02 -3.98 5.85
C THR A 83 -10.91 -5.42 6.36
N GLY A 84 -9.68 -5.93 6.46
CA GLY A 84 -9.35 -7.23 7.02
C GLY A 84 -9.43 -8.40 6.05
N ILE A 85 -9.78 -8.19 4.78
CA ILE A 85 -9.63 -9.23 3.76
C ILE A 85 -8.18 -9.28 3.28
N PHE A 86 -7.74 -10.46 2.84
CA PHE A 86 -6.52 -10.57 2.05
C PHE A 86 -6.84 -10.98 0.61
N MET A 87 -5.93 -10.70 -0.29
CA MET A 87 -6.02 -11.08 -1.69
C MET A 87 -4.65 -11.28 -2.31
N GLU A 88 -4.59 -12.07 -3.37
CA GLU A 88 -3.47 -12.03 -4.30
C GLU A 88 -3.59 -10.79 -5.19
N ALA A 89 -2.48 -10.07 -5.36
CA ALA A 89 -2.44 -8.84 -6.13
C ALA A 89 -1.27 -8.84 -7.11
N LYS A 90 -1.49 -8.27 -8.28
CA LYS A 90 -0.48 -8.07 -9.32
C LYS A 90 0.21 -6.73 -9.09
N VAL A 91 1.54 -6.74 -8.99
CA VAL A 91 2.36 -5.54 -8.87
C VAL A 91 2.39 -4.79 -10.21
N ILE A 92 2.10 -3.49 -10.19
CA ILE A 92 2.10 -2.63 -11.37
C ILE A 92 3.07 -1.44 -11.27
N GLY A 93 3.64 -1.19 -10.09
CA GLY A 93 4.61 -0.14 -9.85
C GLY A 93 4.76 0.20 -8.38
N VAL A 94 5.37 1.34 -8.08
CA VAL A 94 5.60 1.83 -6.73
C VAL A 94 5.53 3.35 -6.69
N LEU A 95 5.02 3.91 -5.59
CA LEU A 95 5.18 5.30 -5.20
C LEU A 95 6.42 5.41 -4.32
N GLU A 96 7.47 6.09 -4.76
CA GLU A 96 8.65 6.38 -3.95
C GLU A 96 8.35 7.61 -3.08
N PHE A 97 8.36 7.40 -1.78
CA PHE A 97 7.80 8.34 -0.81
C PHE A 97 8.68 8.48 0.43
N VAL A 98 8.71 9.67 1.00
CA VAL A 98 9.40 9.98 2.25
C VAL A 98 8.42 10.65 3.20
N ASP A 99 8.29 10.10 4.41
CA ASP A 99 7.51 10.65 5.51
C ASP A 99 8.44 10.96 6.68
N ASP A 100 8.44 12.21 7.15
CA ASP A 100 9.26 12.66 8.28
C ASP A 100 10.77 12.33 8.14
N ASN A 101 11.30 12.36 6.94
CA ASN A 101 12.67 12.01 6.51
C ASN A 101 12.98 10.49 6.53
N GLU A 102 12.01 9.64 6.73
CA GLU A 102 12.13 8.19 6.59
C GLU A 102 11.56 7.73 5.26
N VAL A 103 12.21 6.75 4.63
CA VAL A 103 11.68 6.12 3.40
C VAL A 103 10.45 5.31 3.79
N ASP A 104 9.36 5.52 3.06
CA ASP A 104 8.06 4.90 3.32
C ASP A 104 7.34 4.65 1.99
N ASP A 105 7.99 3.83 1.14
CA ASP A 105 7.53 3.52 -0.21
C ASP A 105 6.21 2.73 -0.21
N LYS A 106 5.38 2.93 -1.23
CA LYS A 106 4.08 2.27 -1.35
C LYS A 106 4.01 1.47 -2.65
N VAL A 107 3.96 0.15 -2.57
CA VAL A 107 3.78 -0.71 -3.75
C VAL A 107 2.39 -0.49 -4.33
N ILE A 108 2.28 -0.34 -5.65
CA ILE A 108 1.00 -0.14 -6.33
C ILE A 108 0.60 -1.44 -6.99
N VAL A 109 -0.61 -1.91 -6.68
CA VAL A 109 -1.12 -3.21 -7.10
C VAL A 109 -2.55 -3.14 -7.60
N VAL A 110 -2.95 -4.14 -8.39
CA VAL A 110 -4.35 -4.48 -8.72
C VAL A 110 -4.65 -5.90 -8.26
N PRO A 111 -5.89 -6.28 -7.94
CA PRO A 111 -6.22 -7.68 -7.66
C PRO A 111 -5.77 -8.60 -8.81
N ALA A 112 -5.24 -9.77 -8.49
CA ALA A 112 -4.70 -10.70 -9.50
C ALA A 112 -5.77 -11.28 -10.44
N ASP A 113 -7.04 -11.34 -9.99
CA ASP A 113 -8.21 -11.71 -10.80
C ASP A 113 -9.31 -10.65 -10.64
N ASP A 114 -9.11 -9.49 -11.25
CA ASP A 114 -10.14 -8.45 -11.39
C ASP A 114 -10.66 -8.46 -12.83
N ARG A 115 -11.78 -9.14 -13.03
CA ARG A 115 -12.43 -9.33 -14.34
C ARG A 115 -13.14 -8.10 -14.85
N ASN A 116 -13.21 -7.02 -14.06
CA ASN A 116 -13.80 -5.76 -14.49
C ASN A 116 -12.74 -4.88 -15.18
N THR A 117 -11.77 -4.37 -14.45
CA THR A 117 -10.76 -3.43 -14.97
C THR A 117 -9.33 -3.89 -14.72
N GLY A 118 -9.02 -4.48 -13.56
CA GLY A 118 -7.65 -4.76 -13.13
C GLY A 118 -6.90 -5.76 -13.99
N ASN A 119 -7.58 -6.73 -14.63
CA ASN A 119 -6.91 -7.72 -15.50
C ASN A 119 -6.25 -7.07 -16.73
N ALA A 120 -6.74 -5.92 -17.19
CA ALA A 120 -6.16 -5.17 -18.30
C ALA A 120 -4.96 -4.29 -17.90
N ILE A 121 -4.77 -4.03 -16.60
CA ILE A 121 -3.73 -3.15 -16.06
C ILE A 121 -2.49 -3.99 -15.75
N ASN A 122 -1.34 -3.67 -16.37
CA ASN A 122 -0.08 -4.38 -16.20
C ASN A 122 1.08 -3.47 -15.76
N SER A 123 0.89 -2.15 -15.87
CA SER A 123 1.85 -1.14 -15.47
C SER A 123 1.14 0.15 -15.07
N LEU A 124 1.87 1.12 -14.52
CA LEU A 124 1.32 2.44 -14.19
C LEU A 124 0.83 3.21 -15.43
N GLU A 125 1.38 2.91 -16.60
CA GLU A 125 0.99 3.54 -17.86
C GLU A 125 -0.44 3.18 -18.29
N ASP A 126 -0.96 2.04 -17.81
CA ASP A 126 -2.31 1.61 -18.08
C ASP A 126 -3.36 2.31 -17.18
N LEU A 127 -2.90 3.03 -16.15
CA LEU A 127 -3.78 3.79 -15.26
C LEU A 127 -4.17 5.15 -15.89
N PRO A 128 -5.37 5.67 -15.56
CA PRO A 128 -5.71 7.04 -15.92
C PRO A 128 -4.67 8.01 -15.32
N PRO A 129 -4.06 8.90 -16.12
CA PRO A 129 -3.04 9.85 -15.62
C PRO A 129 -3.54 10.73 -14.47
N GLN A 130 -4.84 10.99 -14.41
CA GLN A 130 -5.44 11.78 -13.33
C GLN A 130 -5.41 11.02 -11.98
N LEU A 131 -5.50 9.70 -11.99
CA LEU A 131 -5.40 8.90 -10.77
C LEU A 131 -3.99 9.01 -10.15
N LEU A 132 -2.93 8.92 -10.96
CA LEU A 132 -1.55 9.09 -10.49
C LEU A 132 -1.33 10.48 -9.88
N LYS A 133 -1.88 11.53 -10.50
CA LYS A 133 -1.83 12.89 -9.95
C LYS A 133 -2.59 13.02 -8.61
N GLN A 134 -3.72 12.33 -8.46
CA GLN A 134 -4.48 12.31 -7.19
C GLN A 134 -3.68 11.61 -6.10
N ILE A 135 -3.04 10.48 -6.40
CA ILE A 135 -2.17 9.76 -5.47
C ILE A 135 -1.00 10.64 -5.04
N GLU A 136 -0.28 11.22 -5.99
CA GLU A 136 0.85 12.12 -5.72
C GLU A 136 0.42 13.32 -4.85
N HIS A 137 -0.68 13.97 -5.21
CA HIS A 137 -1.20 15.11 -4.44
C HIS A 137 -1.59 14.69 -3.02
N HIS A 138 -2.30 13.56 -2.85
CA HIS A 138 -2.70 13.07 -1.54
C HIS A 138 -1.48 12.86 -0.64
N PHE A 139 -0.46 12.13 -1.10
CA PHE A 139 0.70 11.82 -0.28
C PHE A 139 1.61 13.03 -0.02
N ASN A 140 1.65 14.01 -0.91
CA ASN A 140 2.35 15.27 -0.65
C ASN A 140 1.65 16.16 0.39
N HIS A 141 0.34 15.97 0.66
CA HIS A 141 -0.46 16.94 1.41
C HIS A 141 -1.28 16.37 2.57
N TYR A 142 -1.37 15.05 2.74
CA TYR A 142 -2.31 14.45 3.71
C TYR A 142 -1.99 14.79 5.19
N LYS A 143 -0.81 15.30 5.49
CA LYS A 143 -0.39 15.80 6.82
C LYS A 143 -0.40 17.33 6.96
N ASP A 144 -0.76 18.09 5.91
CA ASP A 144 -0.57 19.54 5.88
C ASP A 144 -1.28 20.31 7.00
N LEU A 145 -2.43 19.83 7.47
CA LEU A 145 -3.15 20.47 8.58
C LEU A 145 -2.49 20.23 9.95
N LYS A 146 -1.61 19.23 10.08
CA LYS A 146 -0.92 18.90 11.33
C LYS A 146 0.57 19.23 11.25
N LYS A 147 1.24 18.86 10.17
CA LYS A 147 2.68 19.00 9.97
C LYS A 147 2.99 19.28 8.50
N PRO A 148 2.73 20.50 8.02
CA PRO A 148 2.93 20.83 6.61
C PRO A 148 4.40 20.65 6.18
N GLY A 149 4.59 20.10 4.99
CA GLY A 149 5.92 19.87 4.40
C GLY A 149 6.71 18.71 4.98
N SER A 150 6.07 17.83 5.78
CA SER A 150 6.74 16.64 6.34
C SER A 150 6.77 15.45 5.38
N THR A 151 6.01 15.50 4.30
CA THR A 151 5.84 14.41 3.33
C THR A 151 6.29 14.82 1.94
N VAL A 152 6.97 13.93 1.23
CA VAL A 152 7.50 14.20 -0.12
C VAL A 152 7.36 12.97 -1.00
N VAL A 153 6.59 13.07 -2.08
CA VAL A 153 6.61 12.10 -3.17
C VAL A 153 7.85 12.36 -4.03
N LYS A 154 8.70 11.36 -4.19
CA LYS A 154 9.91 11.40 -5.04
C LYS A 154 9.59 11.08 -6.49
N GLY A 155 8.56 10.32 -6.74
CA GLY A 155 8.09 9.91 -8.05
C GLY A 155 7.44 8.53 -8.03
N PHE A 156 7.31 7.96 -9.21
CA PHE A 156 6.80 6.61 -9.40
C PHE A 156 7.87 5.73 -10.05
N GLY A 157 8.03 4.53 -9.53
CA GLY A 157 8.89 3.48 -10.09
C GLY A 157 8.06 2.43 -10.84
N ASP A 158 8.70 1.75 -11.76
CA ASP A 158 8.10 0.65 -12.53
C ASP A 158 7.96 -0.65 -11.73
N VAL A 159 7.49 -1.71 -12.38
CA VAL A 159 7.29 -3.05 -11.78
C VAL A 159 8.61 -3.62 -11.23
N GLU A 160 9.72 -3.44 -11.93
CA GLU A 160 11.01 -4.00 -11.49
C GLU A 160 11.55 -3.25 -10.26
N ARG A 161 11.36 -1.92 -10.21
CA ARG A 161 11.69 -1.13 -9.01
C ARG A 161 10.82 -1.57 -7.81
N ALA A 162 9.53 -1.78 -8.02
CA ALA A 162 8.62 -2.29 -6.98
C ALA A 162 9.08 -3.66 -6.46
N LYS A 163 9.39 -4.61 -7.36
CA LYS A 163 9.90 -5.93 -6.97
C LYS A 163 11.21 -5.84 -6.18
N GLN A 164 12.10 -4.94 -6.55
CA GLN A 164 13.34 -4.71 -5.79
C GLN A 164 13.04 -4.29 -4.35
N ILE A 165 12.17 -3.30 -4.15
CA ILE A 165 11.78 -2.81 -2.82
C ILE A 165 11.14 -3.94 -2.00
N ILE A 166 10.25 -4.74 -2.60
CA ILE A 166 9.64 -5.88 -1.93
C ILE A 166 10.70 -6.91 -1.47
N ARG A 167 11.68 -7.25 -2.32
CA ARG A 167 12.78 -8.17 -1.95
C ARG A 167 13.61 -7.62 -0.79
N GLU A 168 13.94 -6.34 -0.82
CA GLU A 168 14.67 -5.67 0.25
C GLU A 168 13.89 -5.72 1.57
N SER A 169 12.57 -5.47 1.54
CA SER A 169 11.69 -5.54 2.71
C SER A 169 11.52 -6.98 3.25
N ILE A 170 11.48 -7.99 2.38
CA ILE A 170 11.48 -9.41 2.78
C ILE A 170 12.82 -9.77 3.44
N THR A 171 13.93 -9.28 2.90
CA THR A 171 15.27 -9.53 3.48
C THR A 171 15.34 -8.95 4.88
N ARG A 172 14.93 -7.69 5.08
CA ARG A 172 14.86 -7.06 6.41
C ARG A 172 13.97 -7.83 7.38
N TRP A 173 12.83 -8.35 6.91
CA TRP A 173 11.94 -9.19 7.72
C TRP A 173 12.63 -10.48 8.21
N ASN A 174 13.35 -11.15 7.34
CA ASN A 174 14.03 -12.42 7.65
C ASN A 174 15.26 -12.25 8.56
N GLU A 175 15.81 -11.04 8.64
CA GLU A 175 16.98 -10.70 9.48
C GLU A 175 16.56 -10.22 10.89
N LYS A 176 15.27 -10.02 11.15
CA LYS A 176 14.71 -9.58 12.42
C LYS A 176 14.63 -10.73 13.44
#